data_00fb961694291fc4437f39b209f35f85
#
_entry.id   00fb961694291fc4437f39b209f35f85
#
_cell.length_a   1.000
_cell.length_b   1.000
_cell.length_c   1.000
_cell.angle_alpha   90.00
_cell.angle_beta   90.00
_cell.angle_gamma   90.00
#
_symmetry.space_group_name_H-M   'P 1'
#
loop_
_entity.id
_entity.type
_entity.pdbx_description
1 polymer ?
#
loop_
_entity_poly.entity_id
_entity_poly.type
_entity_poly.pdbx_seq_one_letter_code
_entity_poly.pdbx_strand_id
1 'polypeptide(L)'
;MATQEDQLRQILSQSLSPDAPTRQNAERALLGAQSSPGHALAILRIVSSSSGIDDLPVRQAAAVHFKNMVKKGWAPSEDDSDAQRYTVPESDRQLIKDNLVSLMCTVPPQLQSQCSESIALIASSDFPAKWDNLLPDLIAKFTDPNCDVLNGVLLTANSILKRFRYVQRSDALYSDILYVLTRLQEPLTQLFTSIASQIDNPQLAINATELSARLSALRSINRIFYSLNYQDLPEYFEDHMGEWMEGFAKLLQYKNPILVDEDEEMQPGERVGS
;
A
#
# COMPACT_ATOMS: atom_id res chain seq x y z
N MET A 1 -33.67 -12.24 11.35
CA MET A 1 -32.45 -12.63 12.12
C MET A 1 -31.30 -11.82 11.57
N ALA A 2 -30.50 -11.20 12.44
CA ALA A 2 -29.29 -10.48 12.01
C ALA A 2 -28.32 -11.50 11.33
N THR A 3 -27.73 -11.11 10.23
CA THR A 3 -26.73 -11.94 9.55
C THR A 3 -25.44 -11.98 10.36
N GLN A 4 -24.57 -12.94 10.10
CA GLN A 4 -23.25 -12.99 10.74
C GLN A 4 -22.44 -11.72 10.46
N GLU A 5 -22.62 -11.12 9.29
CA GLU A 5 -21.99 -9.85 8.92
C GLU A 5 -22.54 -8.69 9.73
N ASP A 6 -23.88 -8.62 9.98
CA ASP A 6 -24.47 -7.57 10.82
C ASP A 6 -23.96 -7.63 12.27
N GLN A 7 -23.79 -8.84 12.80
CA GLN A 7 -23.21 -9.04 14.14
C GLN A 7 -21.74 -8.57 14.19
N LEU A 8 -20.96 -8.88 13.16
CA LEU A 8 -19.57 -8.47 13.09
C LEU A 8 -19.43 -6.95 12.95
N ARG A 9 -20.29 -6.30 12.15
CA ARG A 9 -20.38 -4.84 12.05
C ARG A 9 -20.71 -4.20 13.40
N GLN A 10 -21.65 -4.79 14.14
CA GLN A 10 -22.00 -4.31 15.49
C GLN A 10 -20.80 -4.39 16.44
N ILE A 11 -20.06 -5.51 16.44
CA ILE A 11 -18.86 -5.67 17.27
C ILE A 11 -17.77 -4.65 16.87
N LEU A 12 -17.53 -4.44 15.57
CA LEU A 12 -16.60 -3.43 15.09
C LEU A 12 -17.00 -2.01 15.50
N SER A 13 -18.31 -1.69 15.43
CA SER A 13 -18.82 -0.41 15.93
C SER A 13 -18.62 -0.25 17.44
N GLN A 14 -18.84 -1.31 18.23
CA GLN A 14 -18.61 -1.30 19.67
C GLN A 14 -17.12 -1.17 20.02
N SER A 15 -16.19 -1.63 19.17
CA SER A 15 -14.73 -1.45 19.37
C SER A 15 -14.31 0.03 19.27
N LEU A 16 -15.14 0.88 18.67
CA LEU A 16 -14.94 2.34 18.59
C LEU A 16 -15.60 3.11 19.75
N SER A 17 -16.28 2.40 20.68
CA SER A 17 -17.00 3.03 21.80
C SER A 17 -16.04 3.80 22.72
N PRO A 18 -16.40 5.01 23.19
CA PRO A 18 -15.68 5.70 24.24
C PRO A 18 -15.78 4.97 25.60
N ASP A 19 -16.82 4.14 25.80
CA ASP A 19 -16.98 3.32 26.99
C ASP A 19 -15.98 2.17 27.02
N ALA A 20 -15.08 2.17 28.00
CA ALA A 20 -13.99 1.20 28.09
C ALA A 20 -14.45 -0.27 28.23
N PRO A 21 -15.45 -0.62 29.08
CA PRO A 21 -15.99 -1.97 29.16
C PRO A 21 -16.54 -2.49 27.82
N THR A 22 -17.34 -1.67 27.13
CA THR A 22 -17.93 -2.01 25.82
C THR A 22 -16.83 -2.27 24.80
N ARG A 23 -15.84 -1.37 24.69
CA ARG A 23 -14.71 -1.50 23.78
C ARG A 23 -13.91 -2.77 24.06
N GLN A 24 -13.51 -3.04 25.31
CA GLN A 24 -12.75 -4.22 25.69
C GLN A 24 -13.49 -5.53 25.41
N ASN A 25 -14.81 -5.56 25.61
CA ASN A 25 -15.61 -6.73 25.28
C ASN A 25 -15.65 -6.99 23.79
N ALA A 26 -15.80 -5.93 22.97
CA ALA A 26 -15.77 -6.03 21.51
C ALA A 26 -14.39 -6.51 20.99
N GLU A 27 -13.30 -5.92 21.51
CA GLU A 27 -11.92 -6.33 21.17
C GLU A 27 -11.68 -7.81 21.51
N ARG A 28 -12.15 -8.26 22.68
CA ARG A 28 -12.02 -9.68 23.09
C ARG A 28 -12.82 -10.60 22.19
N ALA A 29 -14.01 -10.20 21.75
CA ALA A 29 -14.84 -10.95 20.81
C ALA A 29 -14.16 -11.08 19.43
N LEU A 30 -13.57 -9.99 18.91
CA LEU A 30 -12.80 -9.98 17.66
C LEU A 30 -11.59 -10.91 17.77
N LEU A 31 -10.82 -10.81 18.86
CA LEU A 31 -9.66 -11.67 19.11
C LEU A 31 -10.06 -13.15 19.19
N GLY A 32 -11.17 -13.49 19.84
CA GLY A 32 -11.64 -14.87 19.95
C GLY A 32 -12.07 -15.49 18.62
N ALA A 33 -12.48 -14.66 17.64
CA ALA A 33 -12.94 -15.12 16.32
C ALA A 33 -11.81 -15.26 15.27
N GLN A 34 -10.61 -14.75 15.53
CA GLN A 34 -9.53 -14.64 14.52
C GLN A 34 -9.11 -15.95 13.88
N SER A 35 -9.15 -17.05 14.62
CA SER A 35 -8.78 -18.39 14.12
C SER A 35 -9.91 -19.11 13.39
N SER A 36 -11.12 -18.52 13.33
CA SER A 36 -12.26 -19.16 12.70
C SER A 36 -12.17 -19.05 11.18
N PRO A 37 -12.34 -20.16 10.43
CA PRO A 37 -12.39 -20.11 8.97
C PRO A 37 -13.46 -19.13 8.48
N GLY A 38 -13.12 -18.35 7.46
CA GLY A 38 -14.02 -17.35 6.88
C GLY A 38 -14.09 -16.02 7.63
N HIS A 39 -13.54 -15.91 8.85
CA HIS A 39 -13.58 -14.65 9.62
C HIS A 39 -12.82 -13.53 8.90
N ALA A 40 -11.62 -13.80 8.42
CA ALA A 40 -10.81 -12.83 7.65
C ALA A 40 -11.56 -12.35 6.39
N LEU A 41 -12.22 -13.25 5.69
CA LEU A 41 -13.01 -12.92 4.50
C LEU A 41 -14.26 -12.11 4.84
N ALA A 42 -14.92 -12.38 5.98
CA ALA A 42 -16.05 -11.59 6.45
C ALA A 42 -15.63 -10.15 6.79
N ILE A 43 -14.45 -9.96 7.42
CA ILE A 43 -13.86 -8.63 7.64
C ILE A 43 -13.62 -7.92 6.30
N LEU A 44 -13.01 -8.57 5.30
CA LEU A 44 -12.76 -7.97 3.98
C LEU A 44 -14.06 -7.58 3.25
N ARG A 45 -15.15 -8.35 3.42
CA ARG A 45 -16.47 -7.97 2.89
C ARG A 45 -16.98 -6.68 3.52
N ILE A 46 -16.78 -6.49 4.84
CA ILE A 46 -17.14 -5.22 5.50
C ILE A 46 -16.28 -4.08 4.96
N VAL A 47 -14.98 -4.28 4.75
CA VAL A 47 -14.11 -3.27 4.13
C VAL A 47 -14.59 -2.89 2.73
N SER A 48 -15.05 -3.86 1.92
CA SER A 48 -15.50 -3.65 0.54
C SER A 48 -16.87 -2.99 0.43
N SER A 49 -17.70 -3.08 1.47
CA SER A 49 -19.09 -2.61 1.40
C SER A 49 -19.19 -1.09 1.21
N SER A 50 -20.16 -0.66 0.40
CA SER A 50 -20.40 0.77 0.08
C SER A 50 -21.72 1.27 0.71
N SER A 51 -22.01 0.86 1.95
CA SER A 51 -23.30 1.11 2.61
C SER A 51 -23.55 2.58 3.03
N GLY A 52 -22.67 3.54 2.65
CA GLY A 52 -22.84 4.97 2.93
C GLY A 52 -21.67 5.60 3.70
N ILE A 53 -21.73 6.93 3.87
CA ILE A 53 -20.68 7.72 4.54
C ILE A 53 -20.56 7.37 6.02
N ASP A 54 -21.68 7.05 6.68
CA ASP A 54 -21.74 6.75 8.11
C ASP A 54 -21.07 5.42 8.48
N ASP A 55 -20.78 4.56 7.50
CA ASP A 55 -20.13 3.25 7.68
C ASP A 55 -18.59 3.32 7.60
N LEU A 56 -18.01 4.45 7.20
CA LEU A 56 -16.56 4.58 7.01
C LEU A 56 -15.74 4.29 8.29
N PRO A 57 -16.12 4.75 9.50
CA PRO A 57 -15.39 4.41 10.72
C PRO A 57 -15.37 2.90 11.02
N VAL A 58 -16.47 2.20 10.78
CA VAL A 58 -16.59 0.75 10.98
C VAL A 58 -15.73 0.01 9.95
N ARG A 59 -15.76 0.42 8.68
CA ARG A 59 -14.90 -0.11 7.62
C ARG A 59 -13.43 0.12 7.91
N GLN A 60 -13.07 1.28 8.47
CA GLN A 60 -11.70 1.58 8.88
C GLN A 60 -11.26 0.69 10.05
N ALA A 61 -12.12 0.50 11.05
CA ALA A 61 -11.85 -0.45 12.14
C ALA A 61 -11.66 -1.87 11.60
N ALA A 62 -12.49 -2.29 10.63
CA ALA A 62 -12.35 -3.58 9.95
C ALA A 62 -11.00 -3.71 9.22
N ALA A 63 -10.60 -2.71 8.46
CA ALA A 63 -9.33 -2.71 7.71
C ALA A 63 -8.12 -2.77 8.66
N VAL A 64 -8.14 -2.00 9.75
CA VAL A 64 -7.10 -2.02 10.80
C VAL A 64 -7.07 -3.38 11.50
N HIS A 65 -8.24 -3.93 11.84
CA HIS A 65 -8.33 -5.25 12.45
C HIS A 65 -7.76 -6.34 11.52
N PHE A 66 -8.14 -6.35 10.24
CA PHE A 66 -7.59 -7.26 9.25
C PHE A 66 -6.05 -7.16 9.14
N LYS A 67 -5.52 -5.94 9.04
CA LYS A 67 -4.08 -5.72 9.00
C LYS A 67 -3.38 -6.31 10.24
N ASN A 68 -3.92 -6.07 11.43
CA ASN A 68 -3.36 -6.60 12.66
C ASN A 68 -3.44 -8.12 12.74
N MET A 69 -4.52 -8.72 12.21
CA MET A 69 -4.64 -10.17 12.06
C MET A 69 -3.53 -10.72 11.15
N VAL A 70 -3.34 -10.12 9.98
CA VAL A 70 -2.29 -10.52 9.03
C VAL A 70 -0.91 -10.40 9.69
N LYS A 71 -0.63 -9.27 10.32
CA LYS A 71 0.66 -9.00 10.96
C LYS A 71 1.05 -10.07 11.98
N LYS A 72 0.09 -10.57 12.77
CA LYS A 72 0.34 -11.54 13.83
C LYS A 72 0.18 -13.00 13.39
N GLY A 73 -0.75 -13.28 12.50
CA GLY A 73 -1.21 -14.63 12.20
C GLY A 73 -0.87 -15.15 10.80
N TRP A 74 -0.24 -14.35 9.91
CA TRP A 74 0.11 -14.84 8.57
C TRP A 74 1.37 -15.71 8.58
N ALA A 75 2.45 -15.20 9.16
CA ALA A 75 3.71 -15.93 9.33
C ALA A 75 4.20 -15.73 10.78
N PRO A 76 3.57 -16.40 11.77
CA PRO A 76 3.94 -16.24 13.17
C PRO A 76 5.38 -16.73 13.41
N SER A 77 6.16 -15.94 14.14
CA SER A 77 7.52 -16.32 14.55
C SER A 77 7.49 -17.38 15.64
N GLU A 78 8.47 -18.30 15.65
CA GLU A 78 8.61 -19.29 16.72
C GLU A 78 8.97 -18.64 18.06
N ASP A 79 9.60 -17.46 18.02
CA ASP A 79 10.01 -16.69 19.19
C ASP A 79 8.89 -15.86 19.82
N ASP A 80 7.72 -15.75 19.17
CA ASP A 80 6.56 -15.05 19.73
C ASP A 80 6.01 -15.83 20.94
N SER A 81 6.42 -15.39 22.12
CA SER A 81 5.98 -15.94 23.42
C SER A 81 4.56 -15.57 23.81
N ASP A 82 3.81 -14.92 22.92
CA ASP A 82 2.43 -14.49 23.17
C ASP A 82 1.52 -15.71 23.36
N ALA A 83 0.89 -15.79 24.54
CA ALA A 83 -0.06 -16.84 24.91
C ALA A 83 -1.31 -16.93 24.00
N GLN A 84 -1.42 -16.05 23.02
CA GLN A 84 -2.52 -15.98 22.03
C GLN A 84 -2.01 -16.23 20.61
N ARG A 85 -1.19 -17.28 20.40
CA ARG A 85 -0.80 -17.69 19.06
C ARG A 85 -2.04 -18.09 18.25
N TYR A 86 -2.29 -17.41 17.15
CA TYR A 86 -3.24 -17.83 16.15
C TYR A 86 -2.59 -17.80 14.76
N THR A 87 -3.17 -18.54 13.85
CA THR A 87 -2.73 -18.57 12.45
C THR A 87 -3.95 -18.31 11.58
N VAL A 88 -3.80 -17.45 10.58
CA VAL A 88 -4.84 -17.27 9.56
C VAL A 88 -5.09 -18.63 8.89
N PRO A 89 -6.34 -19.13 8.87
CA PRO A 89 -6.65 -20.43 8.30
C PRO A 89 -6.16 -20.56 6.86
N GLU A 90 -5.56 -21.70 6.55
CA GLU A 90 -5.02 -21.98 5.20
C GLU A 90 -6.10 -21.90 4.12
N SER A 91 -7.33 -22.32 4.45
CA SER A 91 -8.51 -22.20 3.58
C SER A 91 -8.81 -20.77 3.13
N ASP A 92 -8.45 -19.79 3.94
CA ASP A 92 -8.76 -18.38 3.67
C ASP A 92 -7.63 -17.68 2.90
N ARG A 93 -6.38 -18.16 3.02
CA ARG A 93 -5.18 -17.48 2.52
C ARG A 93 -5.21 -17.24 1.02
N GLN A 94 -5.57 -18.24 0.23
CA GLN A 94 -5.62 -18.09 -1.23
C GLN A 94 -6.70 -17.10 -1.63
N LEU A 95 -7.89 -17.19 -1.04
CA LEU A 95 -8.99 -16.26 -1.33
C LEU A 95 -8.65 -14.82 -0.92
N ILE A 96 -7.91 -14.64 0.16
CA ILE A 96 -7.41 -13.31 0.57
C ILE A 96 -6.46 -12.77 -0.51
N LYS A 97 -5.47 -13.54 -0.95
CA LYS A 97 -4.51 -13.14 -1.98
C LYS A 97 -5.19 -12.78 -3.30
N ASP A 98 -6.16 -13.57 -3.73
CA ASP A 98 -6.88 -13.38 -5.00
C ASP A 98 -7.73 -12.09 -5.02
N ASN A 99 -8.19 -11.62 -3.86
CA ASN A 99 -9.12 -10.50 -3.78
C ASN A 99 -8.50 -9.20 -3.25
N LEU A 100 -7.39 -9.25 -2.50
CA LEU A 100 -6.92 -8.12 -1.71
C LEU A 100 -6.39 -6.95 -2.57
N VAL A 101 -5.74 -7.24 -3.71
CA VAL A 101 -5.26 -6.20 -4.65
C VAL A 101 -6.45 -5.48 -5.28
N SER A 102 -7.43 -6.23 -5.76
CA SER A 102 -8.64 -5.63 -6.34
C SER A 102 -9.42 -4.81 -5.33
N LEU A 103 -9.54 -5.30 -4.09
CA LEU A 103 -10.17 -4.55 -2.99
C LEU A 103 -9.44 -3.23 -2.73
N MET A 104 -8.12 -3.26 -2.60
CA MET A 104 -7.29 -2.08 -2.39
C MET A 104 -7.54 -1.02 -3.48
N CYS A 105 -7.76 -1.41 -4.73
CA CYS A 105 -8.05 -0.50 -5.83
C CYS A 105 -9.47 0.11 -5.81
N THR A 106 -10.41 -0.48 -5.06
CA THR A 106 -11.82 -0.07 -5.07
C THR A 106 -12.26 0.70 -3.83
N VAL A 107 -11.45 0.71 -2.77
CA VAL A 107 -11.79 1.38 -1.51
C VAL A 107 -11.26 2.81 -1.47
N PRO A 108 -11.84 3.69 -0.63
CA PRO A 108 -11.33 5.04 -0.40
C PRO A 108 -9.88 5.07 0.09
N PRO A 109 -9.12 6.17 -0.13
CA PRO A 109 -7.69 6.28 0.21
C PRO A 109 -7.33 5.92 1.65
N GLN A 110 -8.22 6.24 2.63
CA GLN A 110 -8.01 5.91 4.04
C GLN A 110 -7.97 4.38 4.29
N LEU A 111 -8.80 3.62 3.57
CA LEU A 111 -8.83 2.15 3.65
C LEU A 111 -7.75 1.52 2.76
N GLN A 112 -7.46 2.16 1.63
CA GLN A 112 -6.45 1.72 0.68
C GLN A 112 -5.08 1.54 1.35
N SER A 113 -4.67 2.48 2.23
CA SER A 113 -3.41 2.39 2.96
C SER A 113 -3.32 1.15 3.86
N GLN A 114 -4.41 0.77 4.52
CA GLN A 114 -4.46 -0.42 5.38
C GLN A 114 -4.42 -1.72 4.55
N CYS A 115 -5.09 -1.74 3.40
CA CYS A 115 -5.01 -2.87 2.45
C CYS A 115 -3.60 -2.99 1.87
N SER A 116 -2.98 -1.89 1.45
CA SER A 116 -1.58 -1.85 0.98
C SER A 116 -0.59 -2.41 2.00
N GLU A 117 -0.73 -2.02 3.27
CA GLU A 117 0.12 -2.53 4.34
C GLU A 117 -0.10 -4.03 4.58
N SER A 118 -1.36 -4.49 4.50
CA SER A 118 -1.69 -5.91 4.59
C SER A 118 -1.08 -6.72 3.45
N ILE A 119 -1.13 -6.21 2.22
CA ILE A 119 -0.47 -6.82 1.05
C ILE A 119 1.05 -6.93 1.29
N ALA A 120 1.68 -5.85 1.77
CA ALA A 120 3.12 -5.84 2.03
C ALA A 120 3.52 -6.82 3.14
N LEU A 121 2.70 -6.97 4.17
CA LEU A 121 2.91 -7.94 5.26
C LEU A 121 2.83 -9.39 4.73
N ILE A 122 1.82 -9.71 3.92
CA ILE A 122 1.68 -11.02 3.29
C ILE A 122 2.86 -11.28 2.34
N ALA A 123 3.19 -10.30 1.50
CA ALA A 123 4.27 -10.41 0.54
C ALA A 123 5.64 -10.61 1.19
N SER A 124 5.85 -10.17 2.43
CA SER A 124 7.12 -10.35 3.13
C SER A 124 7.51 -11.82 3.31
N SER A 125 6.53 -12.72 3.41
CA SER A 125 6.72 -14.17 3.54
C SER A 125 6.37 -14.97 2.30
N ASP A 126 5.44 -14.47 1.47
CA ASP A 126 4.86 -15.25 0.39
C ASP A 126 5.37 -14.85 -1.00
N PHE A 127 5.81 -13.61 -1.19
CA PHE A 127 6.26 -13.14 -2.50
C PHE A 127 7.77 -13.40 -2.72
N PRO A 128 8.17 -13.86 -3.91
CA PRO A 128 7.33 -14.22 -5.04
C PRO A 128 6.80 -15.67 -5.01
N ALA A 129 7.42 -16.58 -4.25
CA ALA A 129 7.30 -18.03 -4.38
C ALA A 129 5.88 -18.58 -4.12
N LYS A 130 5.12 -17.97 -3.21
CA LYS A 130 3.76 -18.39 -2.82
C LYS A 130 2.69 -17.38 -3.26
N TRP A 131 3.08 -16.30 -3.95
CA TRP A 131 2.18 -15.26 -4.46
C TRP A 131 2.75 -14.67 -5.76
N ASP A 132 2.81 -15.48 -6.79
CA ASP A 132 3.43 -15.17 -8.08
C ASP A 132 2.61 -14.18 -8.93
N ASN A 133 1.29 -14.16 -8.80
CA ASN A 133 0.43 -13.22 -9.52
C ASN A 133 0.37 -11.81 -8.89
N LEU A 134 0.92 -11.58 -7.69
CA LEU A 134 0.88 -10.27 -7.04
C LEU A 134 1.46 -9.16 -7.92
N LEU A 135 2.66 -9.34 -8.44
CA LEU A 135 3.33 -8.33 -9.27
C LEU A 135 2.64 -8.10 -10.61
N PRO A 136 2.22 -9.13 -11.37
CA PRO A 136 1.37 -8.97 -12.55
C PRO A 136 0.08 -8.21 -12.28
N ASP A 137 -0.62 -8.49 -11.18
CA ASP A 137 -1.87 -7.82 -10.81
C ASP A 137 -1.66 -6.33 -10.51
N LEU A 138 -0.55 -5.96 -9.86
CA LEU A 138 -0.17 -4.56 -9.63
C LEU A 138 0.18 -3.86 -10.95
N ILE A 139 1.00 -4.48 -11.81
CA ILE A 139 1.42 -3.90 -13.10
C ILE A 139 0.21 -3.66 -14.01
N ALA A 140 -0.77 -4.57 -14.02
CA ALA A 140 -1.98 -4.43 -14.81
C ALA A 140 -2.80 -3.15 -14.48
N LYS A 141 -2.54 -2.53 -13.32
CA LYS A 141 -3.17 -1.27 -12.90
C LYS A 141 -2.37 -0.01 -13.24
N PHE A 142 -1.20 -0.12 -13.84
CA PHE A 142 -0.39 1.05 -14.22
C PHE A 142 -1.05 1.92 -15.31
N THR A 143 -1.97 1.35 -16.07
CA THR A 143 -2.75 2.06 -17.09
C THR A 143 -4.12 2.51 -16.60
N ASP A 144 -4.43 2.34 -15.32
CA ASP A 144 -5.71 2.78 -14.76
C ASP A 144 -5.80 4.31 -14.81
N PRO A 145 -6.89 4.89 -15.35
CA PRO A 145 -7.04 6.33 -15.44
C PRO A 145 -7.24 7.03 -14.09
N ASN A 146 -7.61 6.27 -13.06
CA ASN A 146 -7.81 6.81 -11.71
C ASN A 146 -6.47 6.96 -10.99
N CYS A 147 -6.07 8.21 -10.73
CA CYS A 147 -4.82 8.52 -10.03
C CYS A 147 -4.75 7.93 -8.61
N ASP A 148 -5.87 7.78 -7.91
CA ASP A 148 -5.88 7.18 -6.57
C ASP A 148 -5.55 5.69 -6.64
N VAL A 149 -6.08 4.98 -7.65
CA VAL A 149 -5.74 3.57 -7.91
C VAL A 149 -4.26 3.44 -8.23
N LEU A 150 -3.75 4.24 -9.16
CA LEU A 150 -2.34 4.23 -9.56
C LEU A 150 -1.41 4.50 -8.36
N ASN A 151 -1.72 5.53 -7.56
CA ASN A 151 -0.93 5.87 -6.38
C ASN A 151 -0.96 4.75 -5.33
N GLY A 152 -2.11 4.13 -5.09
CA GLY A 152 -2.24 2.99 -4.18
C GLY A 152 -1.42 1.79 -4.61
N VAL A 153 -1.45 1.47 -5.90
CA VAL A 153 -0.66 0.37 -6.50
C VAL A 153 0.84 0.65 -6.42
N LEU A 154 1.29 1.86 -6.76
CA LEU A 154 2.69 2.25 -6.67
C LEU A 154 3.20 2.28 -5.22
N LEU A 155 2.39 2.76 -4.29
CA LEU A 155 2.70 2.73 -2.86
C LEU A 155 2.86 1.29 -2.36
N THR A 156 1.97 0.39 -2.79
CA THR A 156 2.02 -1.04 -2.47
C THR A 156 3.29 -1.68 -3.04
N ALA A 157 3.57 -1.47 -4.32
CA ALA A 157 4.78 -1.98 -4.97
C ALA A 157 6.05 -1.47 -4.26
N ASN A 158 6.13 -0.16 -3.95
CA ASN A 158 7.24 0.39 -3.18
C ASN A 158 7.38 -0.26 -1.79
N SER A 159 6.25 -0.52 -1.10
CA SER A 159 6.26 -1.16 0.22
C SER A 159 6.79 -2.59 0.19
N ILE A 160 6.53 -3.33 -0.90
CA ILE A 160 7.05 -4.68 -1.12
C ILE A 160 8.54 -4.62 -1.49
N LEU A 161 8.91 -3.77 -2.44
CA LEU A 161 10.24 -3.78 -3.05
C LEU A 161 11.31 -3.06 -2.23
N LYS A 162 10.93 -2.17 -1.30
CA LYS A 162 11.89 -1.49 -0.39
C LYS A 162 12.75 -2.46 0.41
N ARG A 163 12.30 -3.72 0.61
CA ARG A 163 13.06 -4.76 1.32
C ARG A 163 14.40 -5.05 0.65
N PHE A 164 14.50 -4.92 -0.68
CA PHE A 164 15.72 -5.15 -1.44
C PHE A 164 16.89 -4.25 -1.03
N ARG A 165 16.62 -3.13 -0.34
CA ARG A 165 17.65 -2.24 0.20
C ARG A 165 18.30 -2.77 1.48
N TYR A 166 17.58 -3.60 2.24
CA TYR A 166 17.95 -3.94 3.62
C TYR A 166 18.29 -5.43 3.79
N VAL A 167 17.91 -6.26 2.83
CA VAL A 167 18.23 -7.69 2.86
C VAL A 167 19.69 -7.91 2.47
N GLN A 168 20.39 -8.76 3.24
CA GLN A 168 21.76 -9.13 2.94
C GLN A 168 21.84 -9.82 1.58
N ARG A 169 22.91 -9.54 0.83
CA ARG A 169 23.18 -10.14 -0.48
C ARG A 169 23.21 -11.66 -0.37
N SER A 170 22.44 -12.33 -1.21
CA SER A 170 22.32 -13.78 -1.29
C SER A 170 21.76 -14.19 -2.65
N ASP A 171 21.98 -15.43 -3.06
CA ASP A 171 21.43 -15.97 -4.32
C ASP A 171 19.89 -15.90 -4.35
N ALA A 172 19.26 -16.12 -3.21
CA ALA A 172 17.80 -15.99 -3.08
C ALA A 172 17.34 -14.55 -3.33
N LEU A 173 18.04 -13.56 -2.77
CA LEU A 173 17.72 -12.14 -3.00
C LEU A 173 17.90 -11.78 -4.49
N TYR A 174 18.97 -12.22 -5.11
CA TYR A 174 19.21 -11.96 -6.55
C TYR A 174 18.15 -12.63 -7.43
N SER A 175 17.71 -13.84 -7.09
CA SER A 175 16.62 -14.51 -7.79
C SER A 175 15.30 -13.73 -7.68
N ASP A 176 14.98 -13.20 -6.49
CA ASP A 176 13.81 -12.37 -6.27
C ASP A 176 13.89 -11.05 -7.05
N ILE A 177 15.06 -10.40 -7.05
CA ILE A 177 15.29 -9.17 -7.82
C ILE A 177 15.14 -9.44 -9.31
N LEU A 178 15.74 -10.51 -9.83
CA LEU A 178 15.63 -10.88 -11.24
C LEU A 178 14.17 -11.17 -11.64
N TYR A 179 13.43 -11.88 -10.78
CA TYR A 179 12.00 -12.12 -10.99
C TYR A 179 11.22 -10.82 -11.15
N VAL A 180 11.53 -9.81 -10.33
CA VAL A 180 10.87 -8.49 -10.37
C VAL A 180 11.31 -7.72 -11.61
N LEU A 181 12.62 -7.64 -11.88
CA LEU A 181 13.19 -6.89 -13.01
C LEU A 181 12.58 -7.34 -14.33
N THR A 182 12.58 -8.65 -14.61
CA THR A 182 12.06 -9.21 -15.87
C THR A 182 10.59 -8.86 -16.15
N ARG A 183 9.84 -8.39 -15.16
CA ARG A 183 8.41 -8.05 -15.28
C ARG A 183 8.12 -6.57 -15.14
N LEU A 184 8.92 -5.87 -14.33
CA LEU A 184 8.59 -4.50 -13.90
C LEU A 184 9.44 -3.42 -14.60
N GLN A 185 10.66 -3.73 -15.03
CA GLN A 185 11.62 -2.73 -15.54
C GLN A 185 11.03 -1.90 -16.70
N GLU A 186 10.50 -2.55 -17.72
CA GLU A 186 9.93 -1.88 -18.88
C GLU A 186 8.61 -1.14 -18.54
N PRO A 187 7.59 -1.76 -17.91
CA PRO A 187 6.37 -1.04 -17.51
C PRO A 187 6.64 0.16 -16.60
N LEU A 188 7.62 0.06 -15.69
CA LEU A 188 7.98 1.15 -14.79
C LEU A 188 8.62 2.33 -15.55
N THR A 189 9.52 2.05 -16.50
CA THR A 189 10.17 3.06 -17.33
C THR A 189 9.15 3.76 -18.22
N GLN A 190 8.25 3.02 -18.87
CA GLN A 190 7.16 3.58 -19.69
C GLN A 190 6.23 4.46 -18.85
N LEU A 191 5.87 4.03 -17.65
CA LEU A 191 5.03 4.82 -16.74
C LEU A 191 5.75 6.10 -16.29
N PHE A 192 7.03 6.01 -15.92
CA PHE A 192 7.86 7.15 -15.53
C PHE A 192 7.92 8.21 -16.65
N THR A 193 8.31 7.80 -17.84
CA THR A 193 8.45 8.71 -19.00
C THR A 193 7.12 9.33 -19.39
N SER A 194 6.03 8.54 -19.36
CA SER A 194 4.69 9.03 -19.65
C SER A 194 4.26 10.14 -18.67
N ILE A 195 4.39 9.92 -17.35
CA ILE A 195 3.96 10.91 -16.36
C ILE A 195 4.92 12.12 -16.36
N ALA A 196 6.24 11.89 -16.44
CA ALA A 196 7.23 12.98 -16.47
C ALA A 196 7.07 13.88 -17.70
N SER A 197 6.69 13.33 -18.87
CA SER A 197 6.43 14.13 -20.07
C SER A 197 5.24 15.07 -19.92
N GLN A 198 4.24 14.69 -19.12
CA GLN A 198 2.99 15.44 -18.93
C GLN A 198 3.08 16.56 -17.89
N ILE A 199 4.15 16.60 -17.06
CA ILE A 199 4.21 17.51 -15.90
C ILE A 199 4.17 18.99 -16.28
N ASP A 200 4.61 19.34 -17.49
CA ASP A 200 4.58 20.73 -18.01
C ASP A 200 3.27 21.08 -18.73
N ASN A 201 2.28 20.19 -18.72
CA ASN A 201 0.98 20.48 -19.34
C ASN A 201 0.33 21.66 -18.61
N PRO A 202 0.00 22.77 -19.32
CA PRO A 202 -0.62 23.95 -18.70
C PRO A 202 -1.92 23.67 -17.96
N GLN A 203 -2.71 22.69 -18.42
CA GLN A 203 -3.95 22.31 -17.73
C GLN A 203 -3.68 21.59 -16.42
N LEU A 204 -2.63 20.78 -16.35
CA LEU A 204 -2.20 20.13 -15.13
C LEU A 204 -1.63 21.15 -14.15
N ALA A 205 -0.88 22.14 -14.64
CA ALA A 205 -0.23 23.16 -13.83
C ALA A 205 -1.18 24.03 -13.00
N ILE A 206 -2.47 24.10 -13.36
CA ILE A 206 -3.51 24.87 -12.64
C ILE A 206 -4.41 23.97 -11.77
N ASN A 207 -4.24 22.66 -11.79
CA ASN A 207 -5.02 21.71 -11.02
C ASN A 207 -4.15 21.10 -9.90
N ALA A 208 -4.18 21.71 -8.72
CA ALA A 208 -3.35 21.32 -7.57
C ALA A 208 -3.55 19.83 -7.19
N THR A 209 -4.78 19.34 -7.19
CA THR A 209 -5.10 17.96 -6.79
C THR A 209 -4.50 16.96 -7.77
N GLU A 210 -4.70 17.17 -9.07
CA GLU A 210 -4.19 16.26 -10.09
C GLU A 210 -2.66 16.32 -10.19
N LEU A 211 -2.09 17.53 -10.11
CA LEU A 211 -0.64 17.72 -10.10
C LEU A 211 0.00 17.02 -8.89
N SER A 212 -0.55 17.21 -7.70
CA SER A 212 -0.09 16.54 -6.47
C SER A 212 -0.16 15.00 -6.60
N ALA A 213 -1.25 14.47 -7.18
CA ALA A 213 -1.40 13.04 -7.41
C ALA A 213 -0.34 12.50 -8.38
N ARG A 214 -0.02 13.23 -9.47
CA ARG A 214 1.03 12.86 -10.44
C ARG A 214 2.43 12.92 -9.83
N LEU A 215 2.72 13.94 -9.04
CA LEU A 215 3.99 14.04 -8.31
C LEU A 215 4.14 12.93 -7.27
N SER A 216 3.07 12.54 -6.61
CA SER A 216 3.06 11.39 -5.68
C SER A 216 3.35 10.07 -6.41
N ALA A 217 2.81 9.89 -7.61
CA ALA A 217 3.13 8.73 -8.46
C ALA A 217 4.62 8.72 -8.83
N LEU A 218 5.14 9.84 -9.35
CA LEU A 218 6.57 9.97 -9.69
C LEU A 218 7.48 9.71 -8.48
N ARG A 219 7.11 10.22 -7.31
CA ARG A 219 7.85 9.96 -6.06
C ARG A 219 7.89 8.47 -5.73
N SER A 220 6.78 7.75 -5.92
CA SER A 220 6.71 6.32 -5.67
C SER A 220 7.51 5.53 -6.71
N ILE A 221 7.43 5.90 -7.98
CA ILE A 221 8.22 5.32 -9.08
C ILE A 221 9.72 5.48 -8.79
N ASN A 222 10.17 6.68 -8.40
CA ASN A 222 11.57 6.97 -8.09
C ASN A 222 12.07 6.12 -6.90
N ARG A 223 11.22 5.88 -5.90
CA ARG A 223 11.55 4.99 -4.77
C ARG A 223 11.65 3.52 -5.18
N ILE A 224 10.80 3.08 -6.11
CA ILE A 224 10.87 1.73 -6.68
C ILE A 224 12.15 1.60 -7.51
N PHE A 225 12.42 2.54 -8.41
CA PHE A 225 13.66 2.61 -9.18
C PHE A 225 14.89 2.51 -8.26
N TYR A 226 14.94 3.35 -7.22
CA TYR A 226 16.02 3.30 -6.24
C TYR A 226 16.16 1.93 -5.57
N SER A 227 15.04 1.27 -5.23
CA SER A 227 15.08 -0.06 -4.61
C SER A 227 15.64 -1.14 -5.53
N LEU A 228 15.32 -1.07 -6.82
CA LEU A 228 15.77 -2.04 -7.84
C LEU A 228 17.25 -1.85 -8.22
N ASN A 229 17.76 -0.62 -8.07
CA ASN A 229 19.15 -0.27 -8.41
C ASN A 229 20.07 -0.20 -7.17
N TYR A 230 19.57 -0.52 -5.98
CA TYR A 230 20.32 -0.34 -4.74
C TYR A 230 21.48 -1.33 -4.58
N GLN A 231 21.27 -2.57 -4.95
CA GLN A 231 22.30 -3.62 -4.82
C GLN A 231 23.34 -3.54 -5.94
N ASP A 232 22.88 -3.47 -7.16
CA ASP A 232 23.66 -3.31 -8.38
C ASP A 232 22.80 -2.59 -9.42
N LEU A 233 23.42 -1.94 -10.41
CA LEU A 233 22.72 -1.33 -11.54
C LEU A 233 22.40 -2.41 -12.58
N PRO A 234 21.10 -2.76 -12.78
CA PRO A 234 20.72 -3.73 -13.81
C PRO A 234 20.98 -3.19 -15.23
N GLU A 235 21.41 -4.07 -16.13
CA GLU A 235 21.72 -3.75 -17.54
C GLU A 235 20.59 -2.98 -18.23
N TYR A 236 19.32 -3.37 -18.02
CA TYR A 236 18.19 -2.66 -18.57
C TYR A 236 18.16 -1.17 -18.17
N PHE A 237 18.39 -0.86 -16.90
CA PHE A 237 18.39 0.54 -16.43
C PHE A 237 19.65 1.28 -16.86
N GLU A 238 20.78 0.59 -17.05
CA GLU A 238 21.98 1.17 -17.64
C GLU A 238 21.70 1.62 -19.08
N ASP A 239 21.11 0.75 -19.90
CA ASP A 239 20.76 1.03 -21.29
C ASP A 239 19.73 2.16 -21.44
N HIS A 240 18.79 2.28 -20.49
CA HIS A 240 17.73 3.30 -20.48
C HIS A 240 18.05 4.51 -19.58
N MET A 241 19.31 4.63 -19.11
CA MET A 241 19.70 5.69 -18.17
C MET A 241 19.45 7.10 -18.71
N GLY A 242 19.59 7.30 -20.03
CA GLY A 242 19.30 8.58 -20.67
C GLY A 242 17.88 9.07 -20.42
N GLU A 243 16.90 8.20 -20.58
CA GLU A 243 15.47 8.51 -20.35
C GLU A 243 15.19 8.86 -18.88
N TRP A 244 15.77 8.10 -17.95
CA TRP A 244 15.62 8.38 -16.52
C TRP A 244 16.29 9.70 -16.11
N MET A 245 17.49 9.99 -16.62
CA MET A 245 18.21 11.23 -16.30
C MET A 245 17.51 12.45 -16.88
N GLU A 246 16.95 12.38 -18.08
CA GLU A 246 16.12 13.44 -18.66
C GLU A 246 14.90 13.72 -17.77
N GLY A 247 14.18 12.70 -17.36
CA GLY A 247 13.05 12.84 -16.45
C GLY A 247 13.45 13.42 -15.09
N PHE A 248 14.54 12.96 -14.49
CA PHE A 248 15.03 13.50 -13.22
C PHE A 248 15.46 14.97 -13.34
N ALA A 249 16.18 15.33 -14.41
CA ALA A 249 16.60 16.72 -14.65
C ALA A 249 15.37 17.64 -14.77
N LYS A 250 14.34 17.19 -15.48
CA LYS A 250 13.07 17.89 -15.62
C LYS A 250 12.38 18.10 -14.27
N LEU A 251 12.28 17.04 -13.45
CA LEU A 251 11.65 17.11 -12.12
C LEU A 251 12.41 18.03 -11.17
N LEU A 252 13.75 18.03 -11.18
CA LEU A 252 14.57 18.90 -10.35
C LEU A 252 14.45 20.38 -10.70
N GLN A 253 14.12 20.69 -11.96
CA GLN A 253 13.93 22.06 -12.44
C GLN A 253 12.48 22.52 -12.33
N TYR A 254 11.54 21.60 -12.12
CA TYR A 254 10.12 21.90 -12.07
C TYR A 254 9.78 22.76 -10.86
N LYS A 255 9.09 23.88 -11.13
CA LYS A 255 8.59 24.81 -10.11
C LYS A 255 7.16 25.17 -10.44
N ASN A 256 6.27 25.04 -9.49
CA ASN A 256 4.88 25.47 -9.64
C ASN A 256 4.39 26.12 -8.34
N PRO A 257 3.98 27.39 -8.37
CA PRO A 257 3.52 28.12 -7.19
C PRO A 257 2.32 27.49 -6.47
N ILE A 258 1.50 26.74 -7.20
CA ILE A 258 0.30 26.08 -6.64
C ILE A 258 0.65 24.97 -5.62
N LEU A 259 1.91 24.52 -5.58
CA LEU A 259 2.41 23.49 -4.66
C LEU A 259 3.17 24.10 -3.46
N VAL A 260 3.34 25.39 -3.43
CA VAL A 260 3.98 26.09 -2.29
C VAL A 260 2.92 26.22 -1.21
N ASP A 261 3.09 25.54 -0.08
CA ASP A 261 2.24 25.71 1.09
C ASP A 261 2.42 27.15 1.63
N GLU A 262 1.31 27.83 1.92
CA GLU A 262 1.31 29.18 2.52
C GLU A 262 2.08 29.24 3.84
N ASP A 263 2.34 28.11 4.49
CA ASP A 263 3.12 27.98 5.74
C ASP A 263 4.63 28.15 5.54
N GLU A 264 5.17 28.06 4.33
CA GLU A 264 6.59 28.37 4.06
C GLU A 264 6.87 29.86 3.84
N GLU A 265 5.85 30.69 3.62
CA GLU A 265 6.03 32.18 3.52
C GLU A 265 6.13 32.87 4.88
N MET A 266 5.85 32.22 6.00
CA MET A 266 6.06 32.76 7.34
C MET A 266 7.33 32.20 7.97
N GLN A 267 8.52 32.67 7.57
CA GLN A 267 9.66 32.91 8.45
C GLN A 267 10.97 33.30 7.74
N PRO A 268 11.19 34.56 7.51
CA PRO A 268 12.48 35.09 7.84
C PRO A 268 12.31 36.22 8.83
N GLY A 269 12.24 35.97 10.15
CA GLY A 269 12.24 37.13 11.05
C GLY A 269 12.05 36.92 12.53
N GLU A 270 11.85 35.75 13.10
CA GLU A 270 11.73 35.62 14.55
C GLU A 270 12.72 34.61 15.15
N ARG A 271 14.00 34.95 15.03
CA ARG A 271 15.03 34.50 15.96
C ARG A 271 15.85 35.70 16.43
N VAL A 272 15.25 36.57 17.23
CA VAL A 272 15.99 37.41 18.15
C VAL A 272 15.14 37.62 19.40
N GLY A 273 15.60 37.15 20.53
CA GLY A 273 15.20 37.64 21.85
C GLY A 273 14.54 36.67 22.79
N SER A 274 15.28 35.96 23.53
CA SER A 274 15.42 35.94 25.01
C SER A 274 15.90 34.59 25.49
#